data_dbab072471fb6b1994c7619373e52f1f
#
_entry.id   dbab072471fb6b1994c7619373e52f1f
#
_cell.length_a   1.000
_cell.length_b   1.000
_cell.length_c   1.000
_cell.angle_alpha   90.00
_cell.angle_beta   90.00
_cell.angle_gamma   90.00
#
_symmetry.space_group_name_H-M   'P 1'
#
loop_
_entity.id
_entity.type
_entity.pdbx_description
1 polymer ?
#
loop_
_entity_poly.entity_id
_entity_poly.type
_entity_poly.pdbx_seq_one_letter_code
_entity_poly.pdbx_strand_id
1 'polypeptide(L)'
;MEAIYTASAYLFSVQGLLLVAFGTALGITMGAIPGLTGAMLIALTLPLTFGMDPVNAFIILISMYVGAVSGGLITATLLRMPGTPASIMTTLDGYPMARAGKPGRALGLGITASFVGGCISWIFLISLSAPIARYSTKLGPF
;
A
#
# COMPACT_ATOMS: atom_id res chain seq x y z
N MET A 1 2.92 24.48 -7.30
CA MET A 1 2.91 23.62 -8.50
C MET A 1 4.29 23.04 -8.81
N GLU A 2 5.37 23.79 -8.61
CA GLU A 2 6.74 23.28 -8.83
C GLU A 2 7.10 22.07 -7.97
N ALA A 3 6.68 22.06 -6.70
CA ALA A 3 6.96 20.92 -5.80
C ALA A 3 6.35 19.59 -6.29
N ILE A 4 5.15 19.64 -6.87
CA ILE A 4 4.47 18.45 -7.42
C ILE A 4 5.20 17.96 -8.67
N TYR A 5 5.63 18.90 -9.51
CA TYR A 5 6.37 18.58 -10.75
C TYR A 5 7.73 17.94 -10.42
N THR A 6 8.46 18.51 -9.46
CA THR A 6 9.76 17.98 -9.02
C THR A 6 9.61 16.61 -8.38
N ALA A 7 8.60 16.42 -7.53
CA ALA A 7 8.32 15.13 -6.90
C ALA A 7 7.93 14.05 -7.92
N SER A 8 7.08 14.40 -8.91
CA SER A 8 6.72 13.47 -9.97
C SER A 8 7.90 13.11 -10.87
N ALA A 9 8.71 14.08 -11.25
CA ALA A 9 9.91 13.85 -12.05
C ALA A 9 10.91 12.92 -11.34
N TYR A 10 11.06 13.10 -10.01
CA TYR A 10 11.91 12.23 -9.20
C TYR A 10 11.37 10.79 -9.10
N LEU A 11 10.06 10.64 -8.93
CA LEU A 11 9.40 9.33 -8.83
C LEU A 11 9.53 8.53 -10.14
N PHE A 12 9.49 9.20 -11.28
CA PHE A 12 9.71 8.60 -12.60
C PHE A 12 11.19 8.51 -13.02
N SER A 13 12.12 8.93 -12.18
CA SER A 13 13.54 8.68 -12.40
C SER A 13 13.85 7.18 -12.30
N VAL A 14 14.93 6.74 -12.92
CA VAL A 14 15.37 5.34 -12.86
C VAL A 14 15.56 4.89 -11.41
N GLN A 15 16.12 5.76 -10.56
CA GLN A 15 16.32 5.49 -9.14
C GLN A 15 14.99 5.35 -8.38
N GLY A 16 14.04 6.26 -8.61
CA GLY A 16 12.70 6.19 -8.00
C GLY A 16 11.96 4.93 -8.40
N LEU A 17 11.97 4.58 -9.69
CA LEU A 17 11.34 3.36 -10.18
C LEU A 17 11.96 2.08 -9.60
N LEU A 18 13.28 2.03 -9.45
CA LEU A 18 13.96 0.89 -8.81
C LEU A 18 13.59 0.76 -7.33
N LEU A 19 13.50 1.88 -6.61
CA LEU A 19 13.07 1.87 -5.20
C LEU A 19 11.61 1.41 -5.06
N VAL A 20 10.72 1.90 -5.93
CA VAL A 20 9.32 1.44 -5.98
C VAL A 20 9.23 -0.05 -6.29
N ALA A 21 9.93 -0.52 -7.32
CA ALA A 21 9.92 -1.93 -7.71
C ALA A 21 10.46 -2.83 -6.60
N PHE A 22 11.60 -2.47 -6.01
CA PHE A 22 12.22 -3.23 -4.92
C PHE A 22 11.35 -3.22 -3.66
N GLY A 23 10.86 -2.04 -3.25
CA GLY A 23 9.97 -1.92 -2.09
C GLY A 23 8.68 -2.73 -2.28
N THR A 24 8.04 -2.63 -3.44
CA THR A 24 6.83 -3.39 -3.75
C THR A 24 7.09 -4.90 -3.76
N ALA A 25 8.18 -5.36 -4.36
CA ALA A 25 8.54 -6.78 -4.39
C ALA A 25 8.78 -7.35 -2.98
N LEU A 26 9.54 -6.62 -2.14
CA LEU A 26 9.72 -6.98 -0.72
C LEU A 26 8.39 -6.97 0.03
N GLY A 27 7.56 -5.94 -0.20
CA GLY A 27 6.25 -5.82 0.40
C GLY A 27 5.36 -7.00 0.06
N ILE A 28 5.24 -7.38 -1.21
CA ILE A 28 4.42 -8.52 -1.66
C ILE A 28 4.90 -9.82 -1.02
N THR A 29 6.21 -10.09 -1.03
CA THR A 29 6.76 -11.31 -0.47
C THR A 29 6.51 -11.43 1.02
N MET A 30 6.73 -10.37 1.78
CA MET A 30 6.51 -10.35 3.22
C MET A 30 5.01 -10.30 3.59
N GLY A 31 4.21 -9.54 2.84
CA GLY A 31 2.76 -9.46 3.03
C GLY A 31 2.02 -10.75 2.69
N ALA A 32 2.62 -11.61 1.85
CA ALA A 32 2.13 -12.96 1.59
C ALA A 32 2.36 -13.92 2.77
N ILE A 33 3.14 -13.55 3.79
CA ILE A 33 3.30 -14.35 5.00
C ILE A 33 2.17 -14.00 5.96
N PRO A 34 1.26 -14.94 6.30
CA PRO A 34 0.16 -14.68 7.21
C PRO A 34 0.67 -14.22 8.58
N GLY A 35 0.09 -13.12 9.08
CA GLY A 35 0.47 -12.53 10.37
C GLY A 35 1.50 -11.41 10.28
N LEU A 36 2.18 -11.20 9.15
CA LEU A 36 3.03 -10.04 8.91
C LEU A 36 2.21 -8.91 8.27
N THR A 37 1.86 -7.91 9.05
CA THR A 37 1.14 -6.73 8.54
C THR A 37 2.11 -5.74 7.91
N GLY A 38 1.61 -4.90 6.97
CA GLY A 38 2.40 -3.83 6.38
C GLY A 38 2.97 -2.86 7.42
N ALA A 39 2.24 -2.63 8.52
CA ALA A 39 2.72 -1.80 9.62
C ALA A 39 3.93 -2.43 10.35
N MET A 40 3.91 -3.74 10.60
CA MET A 40 5.06 -4.45 11.17
C MET A 40 6.27 -4.38 10.23
N LEU A 41 6.04 -4.53 8.93
CA LEU A 41 7.10 -4.44 7.93
C LEU A 41 7.75 -3.05 7.94
N ILE A 42 6.95 -1.98 7.99
CA ILE A 42 7.48 -0.62 8.14
C ILE A 42 8.29 -0.49 9.42
N ALA A 43 7.77 -0.96 10.57
CA ALA A 43 8.45 -0.85 11.84
C ALA A 43 9.82 -1.56 11.84
N LEU A 44 9.92 -2.74 11.19
CA LEU A 44 11.17 -3.50 11.07
C LEU A 44 12.17 -2.84 10.11
N THR A 45 11.69 -2.18 9.07
CA THR A 45 12.55 -1.58 8.04
C THR A 45 12.88 -0.12 8.30
N LEU A 46 12.12 0.56 9.17
CA LEU A 46 12.36 1.96 9.54
C LEU A 46 13.81 2.24 9.99
N PRO A 47 14.46 1.43 10.83
CA PRO A 47 15.86 1.66 11.21
C PRO A 47 16.83 1.63 10.03
N LEU A 48 16.55 0.83 8.99
CA LEU A 48 17.38 0.73 7.79
C LEU A 48 17.30 2.00 6.92
N THR A 49 16.25 2.80 7.09
CA THR A 49 16.07 4.04 6.32
C THR A 49 16.75 5.26 6.93
N PHE A 50 17.27 5.19 8.16
CA PHE A 50 17.89 6.33 8.83
C PHE A 50 19.14 6.88 8.13
N GLY A 51 19.83 6.04 7.34
CA GLY A 51 20.98 6.46 6.53
C GLY A 51 20.65 6.91 5.12
N MET A 52 19.35 6.90 4.75
CA MET A 52 18.89 7.24 3.40
C MET A 52 18.42 8.69 3.33
N ASP A 53 18.44 9.26 2.11
CA ASP A 53 17.74 10.51 1.85
C ASP A 53 16.25 10.37 2.19
N PRO A 54 15.63 11.38 2.88
CA PRO A 54 14.23 11.27 3.33
C PRO A 54 13.24 10.92 2.24
N VAL A 55 13.41 11.44 1.01
CA VAL A 55 12.52 11.16 -0.12
C VAL A 55 12.61 9.68 -0.52
N ASN A 56 13.82 9.14 -0.60
CA ASN A 56 14.05 7.73 -0.91
C ASN A 56 13.48 6.79 0.17
N ALA A 57 13.66 7.17 1.45
CA ALA A 57 13.10 6.45 2.58
C ALA A 57 11.57 6.38 2.51
N PHE A 58 10.90 7.50 2.23
CA PHE A 58 9.45 7.52 2.04
C PHE A 58 8.99 6.67 0.86
N ILE A 59 9.67 6.77 -0.28
CA ILE A 59 9.32 5.98 -1.48
C ILE A 59 9.37 4.49 -1.16
N ILE A 60 10.44 4.01 -0.55
CA ILE A 60 10.59 2.56 -0.29
C ILE A 60 9.59 2.08 0.77
N LEU A 61 9.38 2.83 1.86
CA LEU A 61 8.45 2.44 2.92
C LEU A 61 7.00 2.40 2.43
N ILE A 62 6.56 3.40 1.65
CA ILE A 62 5.22 3.42 1.06
C ILE A 62 5.05 2.28 0.08
N SER A 63 6.03 2.04 -0.79
CA SER A 63 6.01 0.95 -1.76
C SER A 63 5.95 -0.42 -1.09
N MET A 64 6.68 -0.61 0.01
CA MET A 64 6.62 -1.84 0.83
C MET A 64 5.25 -2.01 1.46
N TYR A 65 4.63 -0.95 1.97
CA TYR A 65 3.29 -1.01 2.55
C TYR A 65 2.24 -1.42 1.51
N VAL A 66 2.25 -0.77 0.35
CA VAL A 66 1.34 -1.10 -0.77
C VAL A 66 1.55 -2.55 -1.24
N GLY A 67 2.82 -2.96 -1.36
CA GLY A 67 3.18 -4.35 -1.66
C GLY A 67 2.66 -5.33 -0.63
N ALA A 68 2.79 -5.04 0.67
CA ALA A 68 2.32 -5.91 1.75
C ALA A 68 0.80 -6.08 1.75
N VAL A 69 0.04 -5.02 1.49
CA VAL A 69 -1.43 -5.12 1.34
C VAL A 69 -1.79 -6.00 0.15
N SER A 70 -1.10 -5.85 -0.97
CA SER A 70 -1.31 -6.68 -2.17
C SER A 70 -0.91 -8.14 -1.92
N GLY A 71 0.19 -8.39 -1.20
CA GLY A 71 0.60 -9.73 -0.78
C GLY A 71 -0.45 -10.42 0.10
N GLY A 72 -1.02 -9.69 1.06
CA GLY A 72 -2.11 -10.18 1.91
C GLY A 72 -3.38 -10.55 1.14
N LEU A 73 -3.67 -9.85 0.04
CA LEU A 73 -4.76 -10.20 -0.88
C LEU A 73 -4.53 -11.59 -1.53
N ILE A 74 -3.30 -11.89 -1.91
CA ILE A 74 -2.94 -13.16 -2.54
C ILE A 74 -3.23 -14.33 -1.61
N THR A 75 -2.74 -14.28 -0.38
CA THR A 75 -2.95 -15.36 0.60
C THR A 75 -4.40 -15.48 1.06
N ALA A 76 -5.11 -14.35 1.20
CA ALA A 76 -6.54 -14.37 1.49
C ALA A 76 -7.33 -15.08 0.39
N THR A 77 -6.99 -14.82 -0.88
CA THR A 77 -7.67 -15.39 -2.04
C THR A 77 -7.33 -16.87 -2.26
N LEU A 78 -6.06 -17.26 -2.09
CA LEU A 78 -5.61 -18.62 -2.44
C LEU A 78 -5.66 -19.59 -1.25
N LEU A 79 -5.34 -19.13 -0.05
CA LEU A 79 -5.17 -19.95 1.15
C LEU A 79 -6.29 -19.75 2.19
N ARG A 80 -7.20 -18.80 1.96
CA ARG A 80 -8.21 -18.40 2.95
C ARG A 80 -7.59 -17.87 4.25
N MET A 81 -6.35 -17.40 4.21
CA MET A 81 -5.63 -16.84 5.35
C MET A 81 -5.38 -15.36 5.09
N PRO A 82 -6.07 -14.44 5.80
CA PRO A 82 -5.86 -13.02 5.57
C PRO A 82 -4.45 -12.63 6.04
N GLY A 83 -3.61 -12.14 5.13
CA GLY A 83 -2.29 -11.63 5.47
C GLY A 83 -2.36 -10.28 6.21
N THR A 84 -3.40 -9.49 5.91
CA THR A 84 -3.65 -8.20 6.56
C THR A 84 -5.12 -8.10 6.98
N PRO A 85 -5.47 -7.24 7.97
CA PRO A 85 -6.88 -7.01 8.32
C PRO A 85 -7.73 -6.55 7.15
N ALA A 86 -7.16 -5.77 6.21
CA ALA A 86 -7.85 -5.30 5.02
C ALA A 86 -8.29 -6.43 4.07
N SER A 87 -7.62 -7.58 4.11
CA SER A 87 -7.92 -8.73 3.24
C SER A 87 -8.86 -9.76 3.84
N ILE A 88 -9.44 -9.52 5.04
CA ILE A 88 -10.36 -10.45 5.70
C ILE A 88 -11.58 -10.73 4.82
N MET A 89 -12.22 -9.69 4.29
CA MET A 89 -13.41 -9.85 3.44
C MET A 89 -13.10 -10.61 2.14
N THR A 90 -11.90 -10.50 1.63
CA THR A 90 -11.45 -11.25 0.44
C THR A 90 -11.46 -12.77 0.66
N THR A 91 -11.34 -13.23 1.91
CA THR A 91 -11.42 -14.67 2.22
C THR A 91 -12.83 -15.22 2.03
N LEU A 92 -13.86 -14.38 2.06
CA LEU A 92 -15.25 -14.78 1.90
C LEU A 92 -15.66 -14.90 0.43
N ASP A 93 -15.20 -13.98 -0.42
CA ASP A 93 -15.60 -13.91 -1.83
C ASP A 93 -14.48 -14.40 -2.76
N GLY A 94 -13.24 -14.01 -2.52
CA GLY A 94 -12.09 -14.35 -3.37
C GLY A 94 -11.72 -15.84 -3.29
N TYR A 95 -11.70 -16.41 -2.09
CA TYR A 95 -11.34 -17.81 -1.89
C TYR A 95 -12.33 -18.77 -2.57
N PRO A 96 -13.67 -18.67 -2.40
CA PRO A 96 -14.61 -19.51 -3.13
C PRO A 96 -14.46 -19.40 -4.64
N MET A 97 -14.21 -18.20 -5.16
CA MET A 97 -13.96 -17.99 -6.59
C MET A 97 -12.66 -18.69 -7.05
N ALA A 98 -11.61 -18.64 -6.24
CA ALA A 98 -10.37 -19.35 -6.53
C ALA A 98 -10.56 -20.87 -6.52
N ARG A 99 -11.33 -21.40 -5.54
CA ARG A 99 -11.69 -22.82 -5.46
C ARG A 99 -12.56 -23.28 -6.65
N ALA A 100 -13.37 -22.39 -7.21
CA ALA A 100 -14.14 -22.65 -8.44
C ALA A 100 -13.28 -22.62 -9.73
N GLY A 101 -11.94 -22.65 -9.60
CA GLY A 101 -11.01 -22.70 -10.73
C GLY A 101 -10.74 -21.36 -11.40
N LYS A 102 -11.08 -20.24 -10.76
CA LYS A 102 -10.93 -18.88 -11.31
C LYS A 102 -10.05 -17.97 -10.43
N PRO A 103 -8.84 -18.43 -9.98
CA PRO A 103 -8.01 -17.64 -9.06
C PRO A 103 -7.52 -16.32 -9.70
N GLY A 104 -7.15 -16.34 -10.98
CA GLY A 104 -6.71 -15.12 -11.68
C GLY A 104 -7.80 -14.06 -11.76
N ARG A 105 -9.07 -14.46 -11.91
CA ARG A 105 -10.20 -13.52 -11.90
C ARG A 105 -10.44 -12.92 -10.51
N ALA A 106 -10.33 -13.74 -9.47
CA ALA A 106 -10.47 -13.27 -8.09
C ALA A 106 -9.37 -12.25 -7.72
N LEU A 107 -8.11 -12.56 -8.03
CA LEU A 107 -6.98 -11.65 -7.81
C LEU A 107 -7.11 -10.38 -8.66
N GLY A 108 -7.46 -10.51 -9.94
CA GLY A 108 -7.66 -9.38 -10.83
C GLY A 108 -8.74 -8.42 -10.32
N LEU A 109 -9.87 -8.92 -9.86
CA LEU A 109 -10.92 -8.10 -9.26
C LEU A 109 -10.44 -7.40 -7.98
N GLY A 110 -9.70 -8.07 -7.13
CA GLY A 110 -9.14 -7.47 -5.91
C GLY A 110 -8.14 -6.34 -6.21
N ILE A 111 -7.24 -6.55 -7.17
CA ILE A 111 -6.25 -5.54 -7.58
C ILE A 111 -6.93 -4.34 -8.24
N THR A 112 -7.87 -4.58 -9.15
CA THR A 112 -8.62 -3.48 -9.82
C THR A 112 -9.47 -2.70 -8.84
N ALA A 113 -10.15 -3.35 -7.91
CA ALA A 113 -10.91 -2.69 -6.85
C ALA A 113 -10.01 -1.84 -5.95
N SER A 114 -8.82 -2.34 -5.59
CA SER A 114 -7.82 -1.60 -4.81
C SER A 114 -7.32 -0.38 -5.57
N PHE A 115 -7.06 -0.51 -6.87
CA PHE A 115 -6.63 0.60 -7.71
C PHE A 115 -7.70 1.69 -7.81
N VAL A 116 -8.93 1.31 -8.11
CA VAL A 116 -10.07 2.26 -8.19
C VAL A 116 -10.33 2.93 -6.85
N GLY A 117 -10.35 2.14 -5.76
CA GLY A 117 -10.49 2.66 -4.40
C GLY A 117 -9.36 3.63 -4.01
N GLY A 118 -8.13 3.32 -4.41
CA GLY A 118 -6.97 4.18 -4.22
C GLY A 118 -7.10 5.52 -4.97
N CYS A 119 -7.54 5.50 -6.23
CA CYS A 119 -7.80 6.72 -7.00
C CYS A 119 -8.88 7.59 -6.35
N ILE A 120 -9.98 6.99 -5.92
CA ILE A 120 -11.06 7.69 -5.22
C ILE A 120 -10.54 8.31 -3.91
N SER A 121 -9.83 7.52 -3.10
CA SER A 121 -9.23 7.98 -1.84
C SER A 121 -8.27 9.14 -2.05
N TRP A 122 -7.49 9.13 -3.12
CA TRP A 122 -6.57 10.20 -3.47
C TRP A 122 -7.29 11.52 -3.76
N ILE A 123 -8.41 11.46 -4.51
CA ILE A 123 -9.25 12.64 -4.78
C ILE A 123 -9.82 13.20 -3.47
N PHE A 124 -10.34 12.33 -2.59
CA PHE A 124 -10.83 12.73 -1.27
C PHE A 124 -9.73 13.34 -0.41
N LEU A 125 -8.54 12.76 -0.40
CA LEU A 125 -7.40 13.25 0.36
C LEU A 125 -7.05 14.70 -0.05
N ILE A 126 -6.95 14.97 -1.34
CA ILE A 126 -6.65 16.32 -1.84
C ILE A 126 -7.77 17.31 -1.46
N SER A 127 -9.03 16.90 -1.59
CA SER A 127 -10.18 17.78 -1.35
C SER A 127 -10.40 18.08 0.14
N LEU A 128 -10.20 17.08 1.01
CA LEU A 128 -10.51 17.20 2.45
C LEU A 128 -9.30 17.55 3.32
N SER A 129 -8.07 17.37 2.85
CA SER A 129 -6.88 17.63 3.67
C SER A 129 -6.80 19.07 4.16
N ALA A 130 -7.08 20.04 3.31
CA ALA A 130 -7.04 21.46 3.65
C ALA A 130 -8.15 21.88 4.64
N PRO A 131 -9.43 21.51 4.47
CA PRO A 131 -10.46 21.77 5.47
C PRO A 131 -10.15 21.10 6.81
N ILE A 132 -9.77 19.82 6.81
CA ILE A 132 -9.47 19.08 8.06
C ILE A 132 -8.31 19.72 8.81
N ALA A 133 -7.23 20.10 8.13
CA ALA A 133 -6.11 20.79 8.76
C ALA A 133 -6.55 22.11 9.43
N ARG A 134 -7.43 22.90 8.79
CA ARG A 134 -7.96 24.13 9.37
C ARG A 134 -8.84 23.90 10.60
N TYR A 135 -9.63 22.83 10.62
CA TYR A 135 -10.43 22.48 11.79
C TYR A 135 -9.56 21.90 12.92
N SER A 136 -8.56 21.10 12.60
CA SER A 136 -7.64 20.54 13.59
C SER A 136 -6.86 21.62 14.33
N THR A 137 -6.41 22.68 13.64
CA THR A 137 -5.72 23.82 14.28
C THR A 137 -6.60 24.66 15.17
N LYS A 138 -7.94 24.63 14.98
CA LYS A 138 -8.90 25.34 15.84
C LYS A 138 -9.23 24.58 17.13
N LEU A 139 -9.00 23.26 17.16
CA LEU A 139 -9.23 22.43 18.36
C LEU A 139 -8.14 22.61 19.42
N GLY A 140 -7.06 23.32 19.11
CA GLY A 140 -6.01 23.72 20.06
C GLY A 140 -5.16 22.56 20.58
N PRO A 141 -3.96 22.83 21.07
CA PRO A 141 -3.20 21.85 21.83
C PRO A 141 -3.83 21.75 23.22
N PHE A 142 -4.26 20.54 23.58
CA PHE A 142 -4.51 20.20 24.98
C PHE A 142 -3.20 19.93 25.66
#